data_664633160f03e713182fae6ad79c924e
#
_entry.id   664633160f03e713182fae6ad79c924e
#
_cell.length_a   1.000
_cell.length_b   1.000
_cell.length_c   1.000
_cell.angle_alpha   90.00
_cell.angle_beta   90.00
_cell.angle_gamma   90.00
#
_symmetry.space_group_name_H-M   'P 1'
#
loop_
_entity.id
_entity.type
_entity.pdbx_description
1 polymer ?
#
loop_
_entity_poly.entity_id
_entity_poly.type
_entity_poly.pdbx_seq_one_letter_code
_entity_poly.pdbx_strand_id
1 'polypeptide(L)'
;MTSHSVTEIPLRVKALLGVNFLTHFAVMGQITIIGKQVYDLTGRPLDLGLLGVAEFLPVAVLAPLAGPLADRHDRRKILGIALVGEAIASLLLFLYARSDPTSVTPIFAIVLFFGVCRAFAMPASRALPIDLSPPGVVPRVVALKSVCFQAGHIAGPITFGFAFVVEGSLPYLLSALALVAAIAIIGLIPSSGVKRLASTGGRQVILESLEGLRFIRHRPVMLGAMGLDLFA
;
A
#
# COMPACT_ATOMS: atom_id res chain seq x y z
N MET A 1 -11.05 -42.98 -3.72
CA MET A 1 -9.96 -42.02 -3.39
C MET A 1 -9.82 -41.08 -4.57
N THR A 2 -10.55 -39.98 -4.56
CA THR A 2 -10.54 -38.98 -5.63
C THR A 2 -9.70 -37.79 -5.16
N SER A 3 -8.43 -37.77 -5.54
CA SER A 3 -7.57 -36.58 -5.40
C SER A 3 -7.91 -35.60 -6.54
N HIS A 4 -9.07 -34.98 -6.51
CA HIS A 4 -9.38 -33.88 -7.40
C HIS A 4 -9.00 -32.56 -6.75
N SER A 5 -7.78 -32.08 -7.11
CA SER A 5 -7.51 -30.74 -7.58
C SER A 5 -7.95 -29.58 -6.67
N VAL A 6 -7.19 -29.35 -5.61
CA VAL A 6 -7.04 -28.00 -5.06
C VAL A 6 -6.02 -27.24 -5.94
N THR A 7 -6.25 -27.16 -7.24
CA THR A 7 -5.33 -26.53 -8.19
C THR A 7 -5.83 -25.18 -8.67
N GLU A 8 -7.10 -24.84 -8.42
CA GLU A 8 -7.67 -23.58 -8.87
C GLU A 8 -7.66 -22.54 -7.75
N ILE A 9 -7.14 -21.37 -8.10
CA ILE A 9 -7.19 -20.20 -7.21
C ILE A 9 -8.63 -19.68 -7.21
N PRO A 10 -9.28 -19.54 -6.03
CA PRO A 10 -10.63 -19.02 -5.92
C PRO A 10 -10.79 -17.64 -6.54
N LEU A 11 -11.95 -17.36 -7.13
CA LEU A 11 -12.22 -16.06 -7.78
C LEU A 11 -11.98 -14.87 -6.83
N ARG A 12 -12.29 -15.02 -5.54
CA ARG A 12 -12.06 -14.00 -4.52
C ARG A 12 -10.57 -13.65 -4.39
N VAL A 13 -9.69 -14.64 -4.46
CA VAL A 13 -8.24 -14.44 -4.39
C VAL A 13 -7.72 -13.80 -5.67
N LYS A 14 -8.24 -14.22 -6.85
CA LYS A 14 -7.92 -13.56 -8.13
C LYS A 14 -8.36 -12.07 -8.10
N ALA A 15 -9.53 -11.77 -7.56
CA ALA A 15 -10.00 -10.40 -7.38
C ALA A 15 -9.06 -9.58 -6.48
N LEU A 16 -8.56 -10.15 -5.38
CA LEU A 16 -7.56 -9.50 -4.51
C LEU A 16 -6.21 -9.29 -5.18
N LEU A 17 -5.80 -10.19 -6.08
CA LEU A 17 -4.61 -9.96 -6.91
C LEU A 17 -4.82 -8.78 -7.85
N GLY A 18 -6.01 -8.63 -8.43
CA GLY A 18 -6.39 -7.44 -9.20
C GLY A 18 -6.37 -6.16 -8.37
N VAL A 19 -6.89 -6.18 -7.14
CA VAL A 19 -6.77 -5.07 -6.19
C VAL A 19 -5.32 -4.73 -5.92
N ASN A 20 -4.46 -5.74 -5.69
CA ASN A 20 -3.04 -5.53 -5.47
C ASN A 20 -2.38 -4.84 -6.67
N PHE A 21 -2.66 -5.29 -7.90
CA PHE A 21 -2.17 -4.65 -9.12
C PHE A 21 -2.63 -3.19 -9.21
N LEU A 22 -3.95 -2.93 -9.10
CA LEU A 22 -4.52 -1.59 -9.23
C LEU A 22 -3.96 -0.61 -8.19
N THR A 23 -3.80 -1.06 -6.95
CA THR A 23 -3.24 -0.25 -5.88
C THR A 23 -1.78 0.12 -6.17
N HIS A 24 -0.94 -0.85 -6.58
CA HIS A 24 0.47 -0.56 -6.89
C HIS A 24 0.62 0.28 -8.16
N PHE A 25 -0.22 0.04 -9.16
CA PHE A 25 -0.29 0.85 -10.38
C PHE A 25 -0.61 2.31 -10.05
N ALA A 26 -1.65 2.55 -9.26
CA ALA A 26 -2.06 3.89 -8.85
C ALA A 26 -0.97 4.59 -8.04
N VAL A 27 -0.46 3.90 -7.01
CA VAL A 27 0.50 4.48 -6.06
C VAL A 27 1.84 4.80 -6.74
N MET A 28 2.42 3.86 -7.47
CA MET A 28 3.72 4.07 -8.10
C MET A 28 3.67 5.10 -9.23
N GLY A 29 2.59 5.08 -10.02
CA GLY A 29 2.37 6.12 -11.02
C GLY A 29 2.23 7.50 -10.38
N GLN A 30 1.41 7.63 -9.34
CA GLN A 30 1.18 8.89 -8.63
C GLN A 30 2.45 9.44 -7.98
N ILE A 31 3.23 8.63 -7.27
CA ILE A 31 4.48 9.04 -6.61
C ILE A 31 5.47 9.61 -7.62
N THR A 32 5.61 8.95 -8.77
CA THR A 32 6.49 9.42 -9.85
C THR A 32 6.11 10.81 -10.33
N ILE A 33 4.81 11.07 -10.50
CA ILE A 33 4.31 12.37 -10.98
C ILE A 33 4.41 13.44 -9.90
N ILE A 34 4.13 13.10 -8.63
CA ILE A 34 4.32 14.04 -7.52
C ILE A 34 5.77 14.52 -7.46
N GLY A 35 6.72 13.59 -7.57
CA GLY A 35 8.15 13.94 -7.59
C GLY A 35 8.49 14.91 -8.72
N LYS A 36 7.99 14.65 -9.94
CA LYS A 36 8.16 15.56 -11.07
C LYS A 36 7.54 16.92 -10.79
N GLN A 37 6.30 16.98 -10.34
CA GLN A 37 5.59 18.23 -10.08
C GLN A 37 6.27 19.07 -8.99
N VAL A 38 6.74 18.45 -7.89
CA VAL A 38 7.49 19.13 -6.84
C VAL A 38 8.77 19.72 -7.39
N TYR A 39 9.49 18.96 -8.21
CA TYR A 39 10.72 19.44 -8.83
C TYR A 39 10.48 20.58 -9.82
N ASP A 40 9.43 20.49 -10.64
CA ASP A 40 9.06 21.55 -11.61
C ASP A 40 8.70 22.85 -10.88
N LEU A 41 8.08 22.78 -9.69
CA LEU A 41 7.69 23.96 -8.90
C LEU A 41 8.85 24.58 -8.12
N THR A 42 9.84 23.78 -7.68
CA THR A 42 10.88 24.29 -6.76
C THR A 42 12.26 24.36 -7.38
N GLY A 43 12.55 23.52 -8.39
CA GLY A 43 13.90 23.36 -8.94
C GLY A 43 14.92 22.78 -7.94
N ARG A 44 14.48 22.30 -6.77
CA ARG A 44 15.35 21.94 -5.65
C ARG A 44 15.35 20.43 -5.40
N PRO A 45 16.50 19.73 -5.63
CA PRO A 45 16.58 18.29 -5.35
C PRO A 45 16.28 17.90 -3.89
N LEU A 46 16.53 18.82 -2.93
CA LEU A 46 16.24 18.60 -1.52
C LEU A 46 14.76 18.36 -1.27
N ASP A 47 13.88 19.02 -2.01
CA ASP A 47 12.42 18.89 -1.84
C ASP A 47 11.95 17.50 -2.28
N LEU A 48 12.65 16.82 -3.21
CA LEU A 48 12.42 15.41 -3.54
C LEU A 48 12.76 14.50 -2.36
N GLY A 49 13.86 14.77 -1.68
CA GLY A 49 14.21 14.03 -0.47
C GLY A 49 13.19 14.23 0.65
N LEU A 50 12.74 15.45 0.87
CA LEU A 50 11.69 15.78 1.85
C LEU A 50 10.35 15.15 1.48
N LEU A 51 10.02 15.05 0.19
CA LEU A 51 8.84 14.34 -0.29
C LEU A 51 8.88 12.86 0.11
N GLY A 52 10.02 12.20 -0.10
CA GLY A 52 10.23 10.82 0.34
C GLY A 52 10.05 10.66 1.86
N VAL A 53 10.57 11.62 2.65
CA VAL A 53 10.36 11.64 4.11
C VAL A 53 8.88 11.83 4.44
N ALA A 54 8.17 12.74 3.78
CA ALA A 54 6.75 12.99 4.02
C ALA A 54 5.88 11.75 3.71
N GLU A 55 6.23 10.99 2.71
CA GLU A 55 5.54 9.73 2.36
C GLU A 55 5.84 8.61 3.36
N PHE A 56 7.12 8.43 3.70
CA PHE A 56 7.58 7.29 4.50
C PHE A 56 7.39 7.49 6.01
N LEU A 57 7.52 8.71 6.52
CA LEU A 57 7.45 9.01 7.95
C LEU A 57 6.15 8.52 8.61
N PRO A 58 4.94 8.79 8.05
CA PRO A 58 3.70 8.26 8.64
C PRO A 58 3.70 6.72 8.67
N VAL A 59 4.19 6.08 7.61
CA VAL A 59 4.26 4.61 7.53
C VAL A 59 5.17 4.07 8.61
N ALA A 60 6.38 4.64 8.78
CA ALA A 60 7.33 4.20 9.80
C ALA A 60 6.80 4.40 11.24
N VAL A 61 6.21 5.56 11.52
CA VAL A 61 5.69 5.89 12.86
C VAL A 61 4.45 5.07 13.21
N LEU A 62 3.57 4.82 12.24
CA LEU A 62 2.31 4.10 12.47
C LEU A 62 2.43 2.59 12.29
N ALA A 63 3.52 2.05 11.72
CA ALA A 63 3.72 0.63 11.51
C ALA A 63 3.50 -0.22 12.78
N PRO A 64 4.01 0.16 13.97
CA PRO A 64 3.77 -0.58 15.21
C PRO A 64 2.30 -0.65 15.64
N LEU A 65 1.48 0.30 15.18
CA LEU A 65 0.04 0.36 15.48
C LEU A 65 -0.79 -0.30 14.39
N ALA A 66 -0.39 -0.14 13.13
CA ALA A 66 -1.14 -0.61 11.97
C ALA A 66 -1.19 -2.14 11.86
N GLY A 67 -0.08 -2.83 12.17
CA GLY A 67 -0.01 -4.29 12.18
C GLY A 67 -1.03 -4.90 13.15
N PRO A 68 -0.93 -4.63 14.46
CA PRO A 68 -1.86 -5.12 15.45
C PRO A 68 -3.32 -4.73 15.22
N LEU A 69 -3.57 -3.53 14.68
CA LEU A 69 -4.92 -3.11 14.32
C LEU A 69 -5.48 -3.99 13.20
N ALA A 70 -4.67 -4.27 12.17
CA ALA A 70 -5.03 -5.17 11.07
C ALA A 70 -5.25 -6.61 11.52
N ASP A 71 -4.60 -7.05 12.60
CA ASP A 71 -4.78 -8.39 13.15
C ASP A 71 -6.03 -8.54 14.01
N ARG A 72 -6.50 -7.46 14.63
CA ARG A 72 -7.68 -7.46 15.51
C ARG A 72 -9.00 -7.21 14.78
N HIS A 73 -8.94 -6.47 13.69
CA HIS A 73 -10.13 -6.06 12.96
C HIS A 73 -10.26 -6.78 11.62
N ASP A 74 -11.39 -6.62 10.96
CA ASP A 74 -11.58 -7.14 9.61
C ASP A 74 -10.62 -6.43 8.63
N ARG A 75 -9.59 -7.15 8.18
CA ARG A 75 -8.57 -6.64 7.24
C ARG A 75 -9.17 -6.07 5.97
N ARG A 76 -10.30 -6.61 5.53
CA ARG A 76 -11.03 -6.10 4.38
C ARG A 76 -11.56 -4.68 4.63
N LYS A 77 -12.14 -4.44 5.82
CA LYS A 77 -12.65 -3.11 6.19
C LYS A 77 -11.52 -2.11 6.33
N ILE A 78 -10.42 -2.51 6.99
CA ILE A 78 -9.23 -1.65 7.14
C ILE A 78 -8.68 -1.27 5.77
N LEU A 79 -8.48 -2.27 4.88
CA LEU A 79 -7.99 -2.02 3.53
C LEU A 79 -8.95 -1.11 2.75
N GLY A 80 -10.27 -1.37 2.82
CA GLY A 80 -11.27 -0.54 2.15
C GLY A 80 -11.24 0.92 2.61
N ILE A 81 -11.22 1.16 3.92
CA ILE A 81 -11.15 2.52 4.50
C ILE A 81 -9.84 3.21 4.09
N ALA A 82 -8.73 2.51 4.16
CA ALA A 82 -7.43 3.06 3.78
C ALA A 82 -7.38 3.43 2.29
N LEU A 83 -7.90 2.58 1.39
CA LEU A 83 -7.98 2.88 -0.03
C LEU A 83 -8.94 4.05 -0.34
N VAL A 84 -10.01 4.23 0.43
CA VAL A 84 -10.86 5.43 0.33
C VAL A 84 -10.04 6.68 0.67
N GLY A 85 -9.25 6.65 1.72
CA GLY A 85 -8.36 7.77 2.07
C GLY A 85 -7.31 8.04 0.99
N GLU A 86 -6.69 6.99 0.42
CA GLU A 86 -5.75 7.13 -0.71
C GLU A 86 -6.45 7.71 -1.95
N ALA A 87 -7.67 7.31 -2.26
CA ALA A 87 -8.45 7.85 -3.38
C ALA A 87 -8.83 9.33 -3.16
N ILE A 88 -9.18 9.71 -1.93
CA ILE A 88 -9.40 11.11 -1.55
C ILE A 88 -8.13 11.93 -1.74
N ALA A 89 -6.97 11.43 -1.29
CA ALA A 89 -5.69 12.11 -1.48
C ALA A 89 -5.38 12.30 -2.98
N SER A 90 -5.62 11.27 -3.82
CA SER A 90 -5.45 11.38 -5.27
C SER A 90 -6.39 12.41 -5.89
N LEU A 91 -7.64 12.47 -5.44
CA LEU A 91 -8.60 13.48 -5.90
C LEU A 91 -8.21 14.89 -5.46
N LEU A 92 -7.71 15.07 -4.24
CA LEU A 92 -7.20 16.36 -3.77
C LEU A 92 -6.00 16.82 -4.60
N LEU A 93 -5.07 15.91 -4.94
CA LEU A 93 -3.95 16.20 -5.83
C LEU A 93 -4.43 16.57 -7.24
N PHE A 94 -5.45 15.88 -7.77
CA PHE A 94 -6.07 16.24 -9.05
C PHE A 94 -6.64 17.64 -9.05
N LEU A 95 -7.44 17.98 -8.03
CA LEU A 95 -8.03 19.30 -7.90
C LEU A 95 -6.95 20.38 -7.74
N TYR A 96 -5.92 20.10 -6.95
CA TYR A 96 -4.81 21.02 -6.76
C TYR A 96 -3.98 21.21 -8.04
N ALA A 97 -3.68 20.13 -8.76
CA ALA A 97 -2.94 20.24 -10.03
C ALA A 97 -3.68 21.08 -11.08
N ARG A 98 -5.01 21.15 -11.04
CA ARG A 98 -5.84 21.97 -11.95
C ARG A 98 -5.94 23.45 -11.54
N SER A 99 -5.52 23.80 -10.34
CA SER A 99 -5.60 25.17 -9.83
C SER A 99 -4.36 26.03 -10.11
N ASP A 100 -3.51 25.61 -11.09
CA ASP A 100 -2.23 26.26 -11.39
C ASP A 100 -1.37 26.43 -10.13
N PRO A 101 -0.89 25.33 -9.55
CA PRO A 101 -0.23 25.32 -8.27
C PRO A 101 1.07 26.13 -8.29
N THR A 102 1.22 27.02 -7.31
CA THR A 102 2.41 27.84 -7.11
C THR A 102 3.19 27.47 -5.85
N SER A 103 2.65 26.59 -5.01
CA SER A 103 3.24 26.18 -3.74
C SER A 103 3.30 24.66 -3.61
N VAL A 104 4.35 24.15 -2.99
CA VAL A 104 4.48 22.71 -2.70
C VAL A 104 3.85 22.30 -1.38
N THR A 105 3.54 23.24 -0.49
CA THR A 105 3.03 22.96 0.85
C THR A 105 1.74 22.10 0.84
N PRO A 106 0.72 22.37 0.00
CA PRO A 106 -0.46 21.50 -0.08
C PRO A 106 -0.12 20.09 -0.56
N ILE A 107 0.84 19.94 -1.48
CA ILE A 107 1.29 18.62 -1.95
C ILE A 107 1.85 17.81 -0.78
N PHE A 108 2.73 18.40 0.02
CA PHE A 108 3.30 17.73 1.20
C PHE A 108 2.23 17.33 2.23
N ALA A 109 1.25 18.20 2.48
CA ALA A 109 0.15 17.90 3.40
C ALA A 109 -0.69 16.71 2.90
N ILE A 110 -1.01 16.67 1.59
CA ILE A 110 -1.77 15.58 1.00
C ILE A 110 -0.95 14.28 0.99
N VAL A 111 0.36 14.35 0.72
CA VAL A 111 1.26 13.17 0.75
C VAL A 111 1.41 12.62 2.17
N LEU A 112 1.49 13.46 3.19
CA LEU A 112 1.46 13.01 4.59
C LEU A 112 0.15 12.27 4.91
N PHE A 113 -1.00 12.81 4.50
CA PHE A 113 -2.30 12.15 4.67
C PHE A 113 -2.35 10.81 3.92
N PHE A 114 -1.86 10.78 2.67
CA PHE A 114 -1.73 9.55 1.88
C PHE A 114 -0.85 8.51 2.60
N GLY A 115 0.30 8.92 3.14
CA GLY A 115 1.20 8.07 3.92
C GLY A 115 0.53 7.47 5.17
N VAL A 116 -0.33 8.24 5.87
CA VAL A 116 -1.13 7.71 6.99
C VAL A 116 -2.07 6.60 6.50
N CYS A 117 -2.82 6.82 5.43
CA CYS A 117 -3.72 5.80 4.86
C CYS A 117 -2.94 4.55 4.43
N ARG A 118 -1.79 4.74 3.78
CA ARG A 118 -0.92 3.67 3.32
C ARG A 118 -0.36 2.83 4.45
N ALA A 119 -0.05 3.42 5.60
CA ALA A 119 0.41 2.69 6.79
C ALA A 119 -0.57 1.59 7.22
N PHE A 120 -1.88 1.84 7.11
CA PHE A 120 -2.91 0.86 7.43
C PHE A 120 -3.24 -0.07 6.25
N ALA A 121 -3.13 0.41 5.01
CA ALA A 121 -3.36 -0.40 3.81
C ALA A 121 -2.33 -1.53 3.68
N MET A 122 -1.05 -1.27 3.94
CA MET A 122 0.05 -2.20 3.70
C MET A 122 -0.09 -3.54 4.43
N PRO A 123 -0.27 -3.62 5.77
CA PRO A 123 -0.39 -4.89 6.46
C PRO A 123 -1.66 -5.65 6.04
N ALA A 124 -2.77 -4.95 5.84
CA ALA A 124 -4.02 -5.57 5.41
C ALA A 124 -3.92 -6.15 4.00
N SER A 125 -3.34 -5.44 3.04
CA SER A 125 -3.16 -5.89 1.65
C SER A 125 -2.20 -7.07 1.53
N ARG A 126 -1.21 -7.16 2.42
CA ARG A 126 -0.26 -8.28 2.44
C ARG A 126 -0.91 -9.58 2.92
N ALA A 127 -1.73 -9.50 3.94
CA ALA A 127 -2.27 -10.67 4.62
C ALA A 127 -3.57 -11.19 4.00
N LEU A 128 -4.45 -10.31 3.51
CA LEU A 128 -5.79 -10.68 3.05
C LEU A 128 -5.81 -11.74 1.92
N PRO A 129 -4.96 -11.70 0.89
CA PRO A 129 -4.94 -12.74 -0.14
C PRO A 129 -4.53 -14.11 0.40
N ILE A 130 -3.65 -14.16 1.39
CA ILE A 130 -3.17 -15.39 2.03
C ILE A 130 -4.27 -15.98 2.91
N ASP A 131 -4.93 -15.15 3.71
CA ASP A 131 -6.03 -15.55 4.61
C ASP A 131 -7.21 -16.20 3.85
N LEU A 132 -7.47 -15.77 2.62
CA LEU A 132 -8.57 -16.27 1.81
C LEU A 132 -8.17 -17.42 0.88
N SER A 133 -6.89 -17.82 0.92
CA SER A 133 -6.34 -18.88 0.07
C SER A 133 -6.45 -20.23 0.74
N PRO A 134 -6.91 -21.28 0.03
CA PRO A 134 -6.79 -22.67 0.51
C PRO A 134 -5.31 -23.04 0.72
N PRO A 135 -5.01 -23.90 1.71
CA PRO A 135 -3.62 -24.24 2.07
C PRO A 135 -2.73 -24.69 0.90
N GLY A 136 -3.28 -25.44 -0.06
CA GLY A 136 -2.50 -25.99 -1.19
C GLY A 136 -2.13 -24.98 -2.28
N VAL A 137 -2.75 -23.79 -2.32
CA VAL A 137 -2.52 -22.78 -3.38
C VAL A 137 -1.73 -21.56 -2.90
N VAL A 138 -1.43 -21.46 -1.62
CA VAL A 138 -0.73 -20.30 -1.02
C VAL A 138 0.59 -19.96 -1.73
N PRO A 139 1.50 -20.91 -2.05
CA PRO A 139 2.75 -20.58 -2.74
C PRO A 139 2.50 -19.92 -4.10
N ARG A 140 1.50 -20.40 -4.85
CA ARG A 140 1.12 -19.85 -6.15
C ARG A 140 0.50 -18.45 -6.02
N VAL A 141 -0.29 -18.22 -4.99
CA VAL A 141 -0.88 -16.89 -4.71
C VAL A 141 0.21 -15.88 -4.36
N VAL A 142 1.21 -16.27 -3.56
CA VAL A 142 2.35 -15.41 -3.22
C VAL A 142 3.15 -15.05 -4.48
N ALA A 143 3.42 -16.02 -5.35
CA ALA A 143 4.12 -15.77 -6.62
C ALA A 143 3.33 -14.82 -7.52
N LEU A 144 2.02 -15.04 -7.72
CA LEU A 144 1.17 -14.17 -8.53
C LEU A 144 1.04 -12.76 -7.93
N LYS A 145 0.99 -12.64 -6.60
CA LYS A 145 1.00 -11.36 -5.93
C LYS A 145 2.27 -10.57 -6.25
N SER A 146 3.43 -11.22 -6.26
CA SER A 146 4.70 -10.58 -6.65
C SER A 146 4.67 -10.12 -8.11
N VAL A 147 4.07 -10.92 -9.03
CA VAL A 147 3.89 -10.51 -10.42
C VAL A 147 2.97 -9.29 -10.52
N CYS A 148 1.83 -9.28 -9.83
CA CYS A 148 0.91 -8.14 -9.82
C CYS A 148 1.57 -6.87 -9.24
N PHE A 149 2.36 -7.04 -8.19
CA PHE A 149 3.16 -5.97 -7.59
C PHE A 149 4.12 -5.37 -8.62
N GLN A 150 4.96 -6.19 -9.25
CA GLN A 150 5.94 -5.72 -10.24
C GLN A 150 5.29 -5.14 -11.49
N ALA A 151 4.22 -5.76 -11.98
CA ALA A 151 3.47 -5.24 -13.11
C ALA A 151 2.89 -3.85 -12.80
N GLY A 152 2.33 -3.65 -11.62
CA GLY A 152 1.83 -2.34 -11.18
C GLY A 152 2.95 -1.30 -11.06
N HIS A 153 4.11 -1.69 -10.49
CA HIS A 153 5.28 -0.82 -10.36
C HIS A 153 5.85 -0.35 -11.70
N ILE A 154 5.80 -1.18 -12.73
CA ILE A 154 6.30 -0.85 -14.07
C ILE A 154 5.23 -0.09 -14.87
N ALA A 155 3.99 -0.63 -14.92
CA ALA A 155 2.91 -0.05 -15.71
C ALA A 155 2.46 1.33 -15.19
N GLY A 156 2.48 1.53 -13.86
CA GLY A 156 2.10 2.79 -13.24
C GLY A 156 2.90 3.97 -13.78
N PRO A 157 4.21 4.07 -13.49
CA PRO A 157 5.05 5.18 -13.96
C PRO A 157 4.98 5.42 -15.48
N ILE A 158 4.95 4.34 -16.27
CA ILE A 158 4.87 4.44 -17.74
C ILE A 158 3.55 5.11 -18.15
N THR A 159 2.41 4.56 -17.70
CA THR A 159 1.09 5.07 -18.07
C THR A 159 0.88 6.50 -17.58
N PHE A 160 1.28 6.78 -16.34
CA PHE A 160 1.13 8.10 -15.74
C PHE A 160 2.06 9.13 -16.37
N GLY A 161 3.26 8.73 -16.78
CA GLY A 161 4.15 9.59 -17.55
C GLY A 161 3.53 10.02 -18.87
N PHE A 162 2.93 9.10 -19.63
CA PHE A 162 2.20 9.45 -20.85
C PHE A 162 0.98 10.33 -20.58
N ALA A 163 0.20 10.01 -19.54
CA ALA A 163 -0.96 10.83 -19.15
C ALA A 163 -0.56 12.26 -18.78
N PHE A 164 0.60 12.43 -18.11
CA PHE A 164 1.12 13.73 -17.72
C PHE A 164 1.47 14.61 -18.93
N VAL A 165 1.96 14.02 -20.02
CA VAL A 165 2.25 14.76 -21.27
C VAL A 165 0.97 15.27 -21.91
N VAL A 166 -0.17 14.57 -21.76
CA VAL A 166 -1.47 15.00 -22.30
C VAL A 166 -2.04 16.14 -21.45
N GLU A 167 -2.10 15.95 -20.14
CA GLU A 167 -2.54 16.96 -19.17
C GLU A 167 -1.92 16.64 -17.81
N GLY A 168 -1.27 17.63 -17.17
CA GLY A 168 -0.54 17.44 -15.92
C GLY A 168 -1.40 16.96 -14.74
N SER A 169 -2.71 17.11 -14.78
CA SER A 169 -3.63 16.64 -13.74
C SER A 169 -4.15 15.21 -13.97
N LEU A 170 -4.16 14.72 -15.21
CA LEU A 170 -4.70 13.40 -15.58
C LEU A 170 -4.15 12.22 -14.76
N PRO A 171 -2.85 12.16 -14.44
CA PRO A 171 -2.29 11.08 -13.62
C PRO A 171 -3.01 10.91 -12.28
N TYR A 172 -3.35 12.00 -11.62
CA TYR A 172 -4.03 11.94 -10.32
C TYR A 172 -5.47 11.45 -10.45
N LEU A 173 -6.15 11.81 -11.54
CA LEU A 173 -7.48 11.26 -11.86
C LEU A 173 -7.41 9.76 -12.13
N LEU A 174 -6.42 9.30 -12.91
CA LEU A 174 -6.20 7.86 -13.17
C LEU A 174 -5.92 7.10 -11.88
N SER A 175 -5.12 7.67 -10.97
CA SER A 175 -4.89 7.09 -9.64
C SER A 175 -6.20 6.96 -8.87
N ALA A 176 -6.98 8.04 -8.77
CA ALA A 176 -8.27 8.02 -8.07
C ALA A 176 -9.22 6.96 -8.64
N LEU A 177 -9.33 6.87 -9.97
CA LEU A 177 -10.18 5.88 -10.65
C LEU A 177 -9.71 4.44 -10.41
N ALA A 178 -8.40 4.18 -10.46
CA ALA A 178 -7.84 2.85 -10.17
C ALA A 178 -8.09 2.45 -8.71
N LEU A 179 -7.96 3.37 -7.76
CA LEU A 179 -8.26 3.12 -6.35
C LEU A 179 -9.75 2.91 -6.11
N VAL A 180 -10.63 3.67 -6.76
CA VAL A 180 -12.09 3.47 -6.71
C VAL A 180 -12.46 2.09 -7.27
N ALA A 181 -11.86 1.66 -8.39
CA ALA A 181 -12.06 0.31 -8.92
C ALA A 181 -11.60 -0.76 -7.92
N ALA A 182 -10.45 -0.57 -7.27
CA ALA A 182 -9.97 -1.46 -6.21
C ALA A 182 -10.94 -1.54 -5.02
N ILE A 183 -11.50 -0.40 -4.59
CA ILE A 183 -12.52 -0.32 -3.52
C ILE A 183 -13.78 -1.08 -3.92
N ALA A 184 -14.27 -0.89 -5.16
CA ALA A 184 -15.44 -1.59 -5.67
C ALA A 184 -15.24 -3.12 -5.66
N ILE A 185 -14.07 -3.59 -6.12
CA ILE A 185 -13.73 -5.02 -6.09
C ILE A 185 -13.71 -5.56 -4.65
N ILE A 186 -13.10 -4.84 -3.70
CA ILE A 186 -13.10 -5.22 -2.28
C ILE A 186 -14.53 -5.27 -1.74
N GLY A 187 -15.37 -4.32 -2.13
CA GLY A 187 -16.80 -4.28 -1.75
C GLY A 187 -17.59 -5.53 -2.15
N LEU A 188 -17.24 -6.16 -3.27
CA LEU A 188 -17.89 -7.38 -3.76
C LEU A 188 -17.42 -8.67 -3.06
N ILE A 189 -16.28 -8.63 -2.34
CA ILE A 189 -15.77 -9.82 -1.65
C ILE A 189 -16.52 -9.97 -0.32
N PRO A 190 -17.21 -11.09 -0.03
CA PRO A 190 -17.88 -11.31 1.25
C PRO A 190 -16.87 -11.24 2.42
N SER A 191 -17.29 -10.70 3.57
CA SER A 191 -16.46 -10.74 4.77
C SER A 191 -16.17 -12.18 5.14
N SER A 192 -14.90 -12.56 5.21
CA SER A 192 -14.51 -13.83 5.77
C SER A 192 -14.79 -13.77 7.26
N GLY A 193 -15.79 -14.52 7.73
CA GLY A 193 -16.13 -14.64 9.14
C GLY A 193 -15.09 -15.39 9.97
N VAL A 194 -13.82 -15.23 9.66
CA VAL A 194 -12.72 -15.76 10.46
C VAL A 194 -12.74 -15.03 11.79
N LYS A 195 -13.36 -15.65 12.79
CA LYS A 195 -13.22 -15.23 14.19
C LYS A 195 -11.74 -15.31 14.54
N ARG A 196 -11.07 -14.17 14.48
CA ARG A 196 -9.71 -14.08 15.01
C ARG A 196 -9.81 -14.12 16.52
N LEU A 197 -8.99 -14.97 17.12
CA LEU A 197 -8.81 -15.01 18.57
C LEU A 197 -8.42 -13.59 19.01
N ALA A 198 -9.26 -13.02 19.89
CA ALA A 198 -8.99 -11.73 20.49
C ALA A 198 -7.65 -11.85 21.23
N SER A 199 -6.59 -11.36 20.65
CA SER A 199 -5.32 -11.26 21.33
C SER A 199 -5.42 -10.12 22.38
N THR A 200 -4.93 -10.41 23.54
CA THR A 200 -4.82 -9.60 24.75
C THR A 200 -4.42 -8.14 24.51
N GLY A 201 -4.88 -7.28 25.40
CA GLY A 201 -4.86 -5.80 25.38
C GLY A 201 -3.74 -5.02 24.64
N GLY A 202 -4.07 -3.83 24.12
CA GLY A 202 -3.18 -2.95 23.33
C GLY A 202 -1.80 -2.65 23.94
N ARG A 203 -1.70 -2.64 25.27
CA ARG A 203 -0.43 -2.48 26.01
C ARG A 203 0.51 -3.67 25.80
N GLN A 204 -0.05 -4.87 25.68
CA GLN A 204 0.72 -6.10 25.47
C GLN A 204 1.34 -6.17 24.06
N VAL A 205 0.66 -5.62 23.06
CA VAL A 205 1.17 -5.56 21.69
C VAL A 205 2.35 -4.60 21.52
N ILE A 206 2.32 -3.46 22.22
CA ILE A 206 3.47 -2.53 22.24
C ILE A 206 4.65 -3.20 22.96
N LEU A 207 4.40 -3.93 24.03
CA LEU A 207 5.43 -4.70 24.76
C LEU A 207 5.99 -5.83 23.88
N GLU A 208 5.16 -6.59 23.20
CA GLU A 208 5.58 -7.66 22.26
C GLU A 208 6.36 -7.09 21.07
N SER A 209 5.99 -5.91 20.55
CA SER A 209 6.73 -5.22 19.49
C SER A 209 8.10 -4.75 19.98
N LEU A 210 8.18 -4.25 21.21
CA LEU A 210 9.45 -3.85 21.85
C LEU A 210 10.31 -5.07 22.20
N GLU A 211 9.70 -6.18 22.61
CA GLU A 211 10.40 -7.46 22.82
C GLU A 211 10.94 -8.02 21.50
N GLY A 212 10.19 -7.90 20.40
CA GLY A 212 10.66 -8.23 19.06
C GLY A 212 11.90 -7.42 18.66
N LEU A 213 11.88 -6.10 18.92
CA LEU A 213 13.03 -5.23 18.68
C LEU A 213 14.24 -5.60 19.55
N ARG A 214 13.98 -5.92 20.82
CA ARG A 214 15.01 -6.39 21.76
C ARG A 214 15.58 -7.73 21.34
N PHE A 215 14.76 -8.65 20.84
CA PHE A 215 15.17 -9.95 20.33
C PHE A 215 16.10 -9.81 19.12
N ILE A 216 15.77 -8.93 18.16
CA ILE A 216 16.61 -8.65 16.98
C ILE A 216 17.95 -8.09 17.41
N ARG A 217 17.97 -7.14 18.38
CA ARG A 217 19.18 -6.52 18.89
C ARG A 217 20.14 -7.54 19.55
N HIS A 218 19.64 -8.64 20.10
CA HIS A 218 20.47 -9.67 20.74
C HIS A 218 20.91 -10.79 19.78
N ARG A 219 20.55 -10.70 18.48
CA ARG A 219 20.94 -11.68 17.46
C ARG A 219 21.77 -11.03 16.36
N PRO A 220 23.12 -11.05 16.46
CA PRO A 220 24.00 -10.35 15.51
C PRO A 220 23.84 -10.84 14.07
N VAL A 221 23.46 -12.09 13.85
CA VAL A 221 23.17 -12.65 12.52
C VAL A 221 21.96 -11.95 11.86
N MET A 222 20.91 -11.65 12.64
CA MET A 222 19.73 -10.95 12.13
C MET A 222 20.03 -9.47 11.85
N LEU A 223 20.82 -8.82 12.70
CA LEU A 223 21.30 -7.45 12.45
C LEU A 223 22.17 -7.37 11.20
N GLY A 224 23.05 -8.35 10.99
CA GLY A 224 23.86 -8.43 9.79
C GLY A 224 23.04 -8.64 8.52
N ALA A 225 22.04 -9.53 8.54
CA ALA A 225 21.15 -9.75 7.40
C ALA A 225 20.30 -8.52 7.07
N MET A 226 19.72 -7.86 8.08
CA MET A 226 18.96 -6.62 7.90
C MET A 226 19.87 -5.45 7.46
N GLY A 227 21.11 -5.40 7.96
CA GLY A 227 22.09 -4.41 7.51
C GLY A 227 22.48 -4.59 6.05
N LEU A 228 22.69 -5.82 5.59
CA LEU A 228 22.95 -6.12 4.19
C LEU A 228 21.78 -5.72 3.27
N ASP A 229 20.55 -5.96 3.70
CA ASP A 229 19.33 -5.59 2.94
C ASP A 229 19.15 -4.06 2.85
N LEU A 230 19.69 -3.31 3.81
CA LEU A 230 19.64 -1.84 3.83
C LEU A 230 20.64 -1.20 2.86
N PHE A 231 21.73 -1.91 2.51
CA PHE A 231 22.79 -1.43 1.63
C PHE A 231 22.77 -2.04 0.22
N ALA A 232 21.86 -2.97 -0.05
CA ALA A 232 21.65 -3.59 -1.37
C ALA A 232 20.59 -2.83 -2.18
#